data_d1f0463413e5c68e03c3745c0503471c
#
_entry.id   d1f0463413e5c68e03c3745c0503471c
#
_cell.length_a   1.000
_cell.length_b   1.000
_cell.length_c   1.000
_cell.angle_alpha   90.00
_cell.angle_beta   90.00
_cell.angle_gamma   90.00
#
_symmetry.space_group_name_H-M   'P 1'
#
loop_
_entity.id
_entity.type
_entity.pdbx_description
1 polymer ?
#
loop_
_entity_poly.entity_id
_entity_poly.type
_entity_poly.pdbx_seq_one_letter_code
_entity_poly.pdbx_strand_id
1 'polypeptide(L)'
;KLQNPKSLNLPKVVVNSKKELIYISRSLIPGSKKIIKDKAYFKQVCIYAFNKKELKKFYSLKMKSEIESMEDIEILRFFDLGIKIKMVKLNSNSVAVDEIADVKKAEKIIRSKNKQ
;
A
#
# COMPACT_ATOMS: atom_id res chain seq x y z
N LYS A 1 0.25 3.59 -13.28
CA LYS A 1 -0.97 2.75 -13.11
C LYS A 1 -0.54 1.40 -12.57
N LEU A 2 -1.30 0.82 -11.66
CA LEU A 2 -1.05 -0.51 -11.13
C LEU A 2 -1.26 -1.55 -12.24
N GLN A 3 -0.23 -2.35 -12.55
CA GLN A 3 -0.28 -3.28 -13.68
C GLN A 3 -1.22 -4.47 -13.45
N ASN A 4 -1.36 -4.92 -12.18
CA ASN A 4 -2.29 -5.98 -11.81
C ASN A 4 -3.06 -5.62 -10.54
N PRO A 5 -4.18 -4.87 -10.66
CA PRO A 5 -4.93 -4.43 -9.48
C PRO A 5 -5.65 -5.57 -8.75
N LYS A 6 -5.77 -6.75 -9.35
CA LYS A 6 -6.39 -7.93 -8.71
C LYS A 6 -5.39 -8.74 -7.88
N SER A 7 -4.08 -8.49 -7.98
CA SER A 7 -3.09 -9.21 -7.20
C SER A 7 -3.27 -8.94 -5.70
N LEU A 8 -3.32 -10.00 -4.89
CA LEU A 8 -3.37 -9.91 -3.43
C LEU A 8 -2.02 -9.50 -2.82
N ASN A 9 -0.93 -9.66 -3.55
CA ASN A 9 0.42 -9.24 -3.12
C ASN A 9 0.61 -7.72 -3.17
N LEU A 10 -0.29 -6.99 -3.83
CA LEU A 10 -0.22 -5.54 -3.99
C LEU A 10 -1.36 -4.87 -3.23
N PRO A 11 -1.17 -4.39 -1.99
CA PRO A 11 -2.20 -3.67 -1.25
C PRO A 11 -2.66 -2.42 -1.99
N LYS A 12 -3.98 -2.26 -2.13
CA LYS A 12 -4.62 -1.10 -2.76
C LYS A 12 -4.99 -0.08 -1.71
N VAL A 13 -4.74 1.19 -2.00
CA VAL A 13 -4.92 2.31 -1.08
C VAL A 13 -6.07 3.18 -1.53
N VAL A 14 -6.99 3.49 -0.62
CA VAL A 14 -8.07 4.46 -0.82
C VAL A 14 -7.84 5.65 0.09
N VAL A 15 -7.89 6.84 -0.47
CA VAL A 15 -7.71 8.10 0.26
C VAL A 15 -8.88 9.04 0.02
N ASN A 16 -9.12 9.94 0.98
CA ASN A 16 -10.08 11.03 0.82
C ASN A 16 -9.48 12.21 0.04
N SER A 17 -10.29 13.25 -0.18
CA SER A 17 -9.87 14.51 -0.84
C SER A 17 -8.71 15.21 -0.13
N LYS A 18 -8.57 15.01 1.19
CA LYS A 18 -7.49 15.55 2.03
C LYS A 18 -6.23 14.67 2.01
N LYS A 19 -6.17 13.63 1.16
CA LYS A 19 -5.08 12.64 1.11
C LYS A 19 -4.89 11.87 2.43
N GLU A 20 -5.93 11.73 3.24
CA GLU A 20 -5.91 10.86 4.41
C GLU A 20 -6.32 9.45 3.99
N LEU A 21 -5.69 8.44 4.57
CA LEU A 21 -6.02 7.04 4.32
C LEU A 21 -7.43 6.75 4.81
N ILE A 22 -8.29 6.26 3.90
CA ILE A 22 -9.62 5.73 4.24
C ILE A 22 -9.51 4.25 4.56
N TYR A 23 -8.85 3.50 3.69
CA TYR A 23 -8.59 2.08 3.88
C TYR A 23 -7.49 1.59 2.96
N ILE A 24 -6.88 0.47 3.34
CA ILE A 24 -5.90 -0.24 2.55
C ILE A 24 -6.23 -1.73 2.61
N SER A 25 -6.23 -2.41 1.46
CA SER A 25 -6.63 -3.82 1.38
C SER A 25 -5.87 -4.56 0.28
N ARG A 26 -5.65 -5.85 0.53
CA ARG A 26 -5.17 -6.78 -0.50
C ARG A 26 -6.27 -7.06 -1.53
N SER A 27 -7.54 -6.93 -1.17
CA SER A 27 -8.66 -6.99 -2.10
C SER A 27 -8.69 -5.81 -3.05
N LEU A 28 -9.44 -5.94 -4.14
CA LEU A 28 -9.62 -4.86 -5.13
C LEU A 28 -10.55 -3.79 -4.57
N ILE A 29 -9.98 -2.70 -4.06
CA ILE A 29 -10.70 -1.52 -3.57
C ILE A 29 -10.26 -0.26 -4.31
N PRO A 30 -11.18 0.74 -4.49
CA PRO A 30 -12.62 0.64 -4.34
C PRO A 30 -13.25 -0.23 -5.44
N GLY A 31 -14.27 -1.01 -5.07
CA GLY A 31 -15.07 -1.75 -6.05
C GLY A 31 -15.83 -0.84 -7.02
N SER A 32 -16.33 -1.38 -8.12
CA SER A 32 -17.16 -0.66 -9.06
C SER A 32 -18.24 -1.57 -9.65
N LYS A 33 -19.49 -1.10 -9.69
CA LYS A 33 -20.59 -1.78 -10.37
C LYS A 33 -20.46 -1.71 -11.90
N LYS A 34 -19.79 -0.69 -12.41
CA LYS A 34 -19.60 -0.47 -13.86
C LYS A 34 -18.13 -0.65 -14.22
N ILE A 35 -17.89 -1.08 -15.44
CA ILE A 35 -16.54 -1.09 -16.00
C ILE A 35 -16.12 0.38 -16.16
N ILE A 36 -15.20 0.84 -15.33
CA ILE A 36 -14.61 2.16 -15.43
C ILE A 36 -13.30 1.99 -16.20
N LYS A 37 -13.30 2.43 -17.46
CA LYS A 37 -12.08 2.53 -18.25
C LYS A 37 -11.14 3.51 -17.53
N ASP A 38 -9.87 3.19 -17.49
CA ASP A 38 -8.80 4.04 -16.92
C ASP A 38 -8.85 4.32 -15.42
N LYS A 39 -9.56 3.52 -14.63
CA LYS A 39 -9.50 3.62 -13.17
C LYS A 39 -8.07 3.43 -12.68
N ALA A 40 -7.55 4.47 -12.03
CA ALA A 40 -6.23 4.40 -11.41
C ALA A 40 -6.37 3.84 -9.99
N TYR A 41 -5.75 2.70 -9.75
CA TYR A 41 -5.56 2.17 -8.40
C TYR A 41 -4.20 2.61 -7.87
N PHE A 42 -4.15 3.00 -6.60
CA PHE A 42 -2.91 3.30 -5.90
C PHE A 42 -2.45 2.05 -5.14
N LYS A 43 -1.16 1.75 -5.26
CA LYS A 43 -0.53 0.71 -4.44
C LYS A 43 0.21 1.33 -3.26
N GLN A 44 0.30 0.61 -2.18
CA GLN A 44 1.19 0.92 -1.06
C GLN A 44 2.66 0.79 -1.48
N VAL A 45 3.53 1.64 -0.94
CA VAL A 45 4.98 1.60 -1.16
C VAL A 45 5.75 1.20 0.10
N CYS A 46 5.06 0.93 1.20
CA CYS A 46 5.62 0.47 2.48
C CYS A 46 6.73 1.36 3.04
N ILE A 47 6.62 2.67 2.86
CA ILE A 47 7.51 3.67 3.47
C ILE A 47 6.67 4.52 4.41
N TYR A 48 7.04 4.55 5.68
CA TYR A 48 6.30 5.23 6.74
C TYR A 48 7.19 6.19 7.52
N ALA A 49 6.61 7.32 7.93
CA ALA A 49 7.23 8.25 8.85
C ALA A 49 6.27 8.50 10.03
N PHE A 50 6.80 8.38 11.23
CA PHE A 50 6.03 8.54 12.47
C PHE A 50 6.71 9.55 13.37
N ASN A 51 5.93 10.33 14.10
CA ASN A 51 6.48 11.04 15.25
C ASN A 51 6.61 10.07 16.45
N LYS A 52 7.45 10.47 17.41
CA LYS A 52 7.75 9.66 18.60
C LYS A 52 6.51 9.31 19.43
N LYS A 53 5.53 10.23 19.52
CA LYS A 53 4.31 10.04 20.29
C LYS A 53 3.42 8.95 19.68
N GLU A 54 3.23 8.98 18.39
CA GLU A 54 2.40 8.00 17.67
C GLU A 54 3.07 6.63 17.61
N LEU A 55 4.39 6.60 17.44
CA LEU A 55 5.14 5.36 17.50
C LEU A 55 5.03 4.69 18.87
N LYS A 56 5.09 5.47 19.98
CA LYS A 56 4.86 4.95 21.33
C LYS A 56 3.46 4.37 21.50
N LYS A 57 2.42 5.02 20.95
CA LYS A 57 1.05 4.49 20.97
C LYS A 57 0.96 3.17 20.21
N PHE A 58 1.57 3.08 19.04
CA PHE A 58 1.61 1.85 18.27
C PHE A 58 2.24 0.69 19.07
N TYR A 59 3.37 0.96 19.72
CA TYR A 59 4.05 -0.02 20.58
C TYR A 59 3.27 -0.39 21.85
N SER A 60 2.37 0.47 22.34
CA SER A 60 1.56 0.15 23.53
C SER A 60 0.52 -0.93 23.26
N LEU A 61 0.12 -1.13 22.01
CA LEU A 61 -0.72 -2.24 21.58
C LEU A 61 0.15 -3.50 21.45
N LYS A 62 0.03 -4.38 22.43
CA LYS A 62 0.82 -5.63 22.50
C LYS A 62 0.42 -6.67 21.45
N MET A 63 -0.75 -6.49 20.82
CA MET A 63 -1.33 -7.43 19.86
C MET A 63 -1.66 -6.73 18.55
N LYS A 64 -1.67 -7.47 17.47
CA LYS A 64 -2.20 -7.02 16.19
C LYS A 64 -3.69 -6.70 16.33
N SER A 65 -4.16 -5.68 15.64
CA SER A 65 -5.59 -5.45 15.52
C SER A 65 -6.26 -6.50 14.64
N GLU A 66 -7.57 -6.62 14.72
CA GLU A 66 -8.32 -7.60 13.91
C GLU A 66 -8.13 -7.33 12.41
N ILE A 67 -8.31 -6.08 11.99
CA ILE A 67 -8.14 -5.68 10.58
C ILE A 67 -6.69 -5.81 10.10
N GLU A 68 -5.70 -5.53 10.97
CA GLU A 68 -4.30 -5.77 10.68
C GLU A 68 -4.02 -7.27 10.46
N SER A 69 -4.61 -8.13 11.30
CA SER A 69 -4.44 -9.58 11.19
C SER A 69 -5.08 -10.16 9.93
N MET A 70 -6.24 -9.64 9.53
CA MET A 70 -6.95 -10.08 8.33
C MET A 70 -6.24 -9.68 7.04
N GLU A 71 -5.75 -8.44 6.96
CA GLU A 71 -5.11 -7.90 5.76
C GLU A 71 -3.59 -8.13 5.75
N ASP A 72 -3.00 -8.48 6.91
CA ASP A 72 -1.54 -8.54 7.13
C ASP A 72 -0.84 -7.24 6.69
N ILE A 73 -1.36 -6.13 7.20
CA ILE A 73 -0.89 -4.76 6.89
C ILE A 73 -0.83 -3.95 8.18
N GLU A 74 0.37 -3.70 8.69
CA GLU A 74 0.63 -3.15 10.03
C GLU A 74 0.06 -1.74 10.23
N ILE A 75 0.01 -0.93 9.17
CA ILE A 75 -0.48 0.44 9.22
C ILE A 75 -1.96 0.51 9.62
N LEU A 76 -2.72 -0.57 9.43
CA LEU A 76 -4.13 -0.65 9.80
C LEU A 76 -4.35 -0.57 11.32
N ARG A 77 -3.36 -0.93 12.14
CA ARG A 77 -3.42 -0.80 13.60
C ARG A 77 -3.67 0.64 14.06
N PHE A 78 -3.23 1.62 13.27
CA PHE A 78 -3.48 3.04 13.59
C PHE A 78 -4.95 3.43 13.53
N PHE A 79 -5.80 2.69 12.80
CA PHE A 79 -7.25 2.93 12.81
C PHE A 79 -7.85 2.65 14.19
N ASP A 80 -7.45 1.56 14.84
CA ASP A 80 -7.92 1.23 16.20
C ASP A 80 -7.44 2.27 17.23
N LEU A 81 -6.32 2.94 16.96
CA LEU A 81 -5.83 4.04 17.77
C LEU A 81 -6.49 5.38 17.46
N GLY A 82 -7.42 5.45 16.51
CA GLY A 82 -8.04 6.68 16.04
C GLY A 82 -7.06 7.68 15.40
N ILE A 83 -5.92 7.20 14.92
CA ILE A 83 -4.86 8.04 14.34
C ILE A 83 -5.05 8.14 12.84
N LYS A 84 -5.15 9.37 12.36
CA LYS A 84 -5.23 9.65 10.92
C LYS A 84 -3.87 9.49 10.25
N ILE A 85 -3.88 8.82 9.10
CA ILE A 85 -2.69 8.55 8.32
C ILE A 85 -2.71 9.42 7.06
N LYS A 86 -1.70 10.27 6.90
CA LYS A 86 -1.53 11.09 5.70
C LYS A 86 -0.79 10.31 4.64
N MET A 87 -1.35 10.25 3.44
CA MET A 87 -0.73 9.55 2.32
C MET A 87 -0.05 10.54 1.37
N VAL A 88 1.15 10.19 0.93
CA VAL A 88 1.90 10.96 -0.07
C VAL A 88 1.94 10.17 -1.37
N LYS A 89 1.48 10.79 -2.45
CA LYS A 89 1.56 10.16 -3.79
C LYS A 89 2.98 10.27 -4.32
N LEU A 90 3.56 9.14 -4.65
CA LEU A 90 4.86 9.05 -5.31
C LEU A 90 4.68 8.59 -6.76
N ASN A 91 5.46 9.17 -7.65
CA ASN A 91 5.63 8.67 -9.01
C ASN A 91 6.81 7.69 -8.98
N SER A 92 6.50 6.42 -8.77
CA SER A 92 7.51 5.37 -8.70
C SER A 92 7.16 4.25 -9.68
N ASN A 93 8.17 3.81 -10.42
CA ASN A 93 8.15 2.59 -11.22
C ASN A 93 8.75 1.40 -10.45
N SER A 94 8.69 1.44 -9.11
CA SER A 94 9.20 0.34 -8.28
C SER A 94 8.43 -0.95 -8.57
N VAL A 95 9.16 -2.04 -8.70
CA VAL A 95 8.62 -3.40 -8.80
C VAL A 95 8.86 -4.07 -7.46
N ALA A 96 7.80 -4.60 -6.86
CA ALA A 96 7.92 -5.49 -5.73
C ALA A 96 8.49 -6.84 -6.22
N VAL A 97 9.34 -7.45 -5.42
CA VAL A 97 9.90 -8.78 -5.69
C VAL A 97 9.40 -9.69 -4.58
N ASP A 98 8.21 -10.23 -4.76
CA ASP A 98 7.54 -11.11 -3.81
C ASP A 98 7.62 -12.58 -4.27
N GLU A 99 7.81 -12.80 -5.58
CA GLU A 99 7.87 -14.12 -6.19
C GLU A 99 9.09 -14.23 -7.12
N ILE A 100 9.55 -15.47 -7.36
CA ILE A 100 10.70 -15.75 -8.27
C ILE A 100 10.48 -15.13 -9.66
N ALA A 101 9.24 -15.11 -10.14
CA ALA A 101 8.90 -14.51 -11.41
C ALA A 101 9.16 -12.99 -11.47
N ASP A 102 9.14 -12.31 -10.34
CA ASP A 102 9.36 -10.87 -10.24
C ASP A 102 10.86 -10.51 -10.34
N VAL A 103 11.74 -11.43 -9.98
CA VAL A 103 13.22 -11.24 -10.10
C VAL A 103 13.57 -10.90 -11.56
N LYS A 104 13.06 -11.66 -12.53
CA LYS A 104 13.31 -11.42 -13.95
C LYS A 104 12.80 -10.04 -14.41
N LYS A 105 11.69 -9.58 -13.86
CA LYS A 105 11.14 -8.22 -14.15
C LYS A 105 12.03 -7.14 -13.56
N ALA A 106 12.47 -7.31 -12.30
CA ALA A 106 13.36 -6.38 -11.61
C ALA A 106 14.72 -6.27 -12.35
N GLU A 107 15.35 -7.39 -12.71
CA GLU A 107 16.58 -7.41 -13.48
C GLU A 107 16.46 -6.66 -14.81
N LYS A 108 15.35 -6.85 -15.54
CA LYS A 108 15.10 -6.18 -16.81
C LYS A 108 15.06 -4.66 -16.64
N ILE A 109 14.46 -4.19 -15.57
CA ILE A 109 14.38 -2.75 -15.25
C ILE A 109 15.75 -2.19 -14.84
N ILE A 110 16.51 -2.92 -14.02
CA ILE A 110 17.86 -2.50 -13.60
C ILE A 110 18.79 -2.41 -14.82
N ARG A 111 18.79 -3.43 -15.68
CA ARG A 111 19.61 -3.43 -16.90
C ARG A 111 19.24 -2.31 -17.88
N SER A 112 17.96 -1.92 -17.95
CA SER A 112 17.53 -0.80 -18.80
C SER A 112 17.97 0.57 -18.28
N LYS A 113 18.08 0.73 -16.95
CA LYS A 113 18.57 1.96 -16.32
C LYS A 113 20.09 2.13 -16.42
N ASN A 114 20.83 1.04 -16.41
CA ASN A 114 22.30 1.08 -16.53
C ASN A 114 22.82 1.30 -17.96
N LYS A 115 21.91 1.39 -18.95
CA LYS A 115 22.24 1.70 -20.34
C LYS A 115 22.03 3.17 -20.71
N GLN A 116 21.65 4.00 -19.78
CA GLN A 116 21.55 5.46 -19.89
C GLN A 116 22.71 6.12 -19.12
#